data_bf1c58a8806c7e4c3cd8ef823b45b940
#
_entry.id   bf1c58a8806c7e4c3cd8ef823b45b940
#
_cell.length_a   1.000
_cell.length_b   1.000
_cell.length_c   1.000
_cell.angle_alpha   90.00
_cell.angle_beta   90.00
_cell.angle_gamma   90.00
#
_symmetry.space_group_name_H-M   'P 1'
#
loop_
_entity.id
_entity.type
_entity.pdbx_description
1 polymer ?
#
loop_
_entity_poly.entity_id
_entity_poly.type
_entity_poly.pdbx_seq_one_letter_code
_entity_poly.pdbx_strand_id
1 'polypeptide(L)'
;MIGENIEFKEPYLDRWTYPNNSTPGSRGMASVFANSSDWTRMGQFVIGFQTSEFIPKEKGAENYSIDSIRLTLITPAEPSFQYDPTYDLFETYTSEDSDPGRPIELHGAGFRNDYSGEDFLSRNTPSFSGGLRTVFPLSWDLEGNDLDVSGNVGLQVESRPWAIGKIAGPEEGAYVNEEMEMIFDVDLSDPNVNQYIQEELDAGSLHFVLSSLHTANHQGGFVNFFTKDSPEEEFFGGYAPRLEINYSLIDEPPVVTGEVKINSIQAHDGTITISWNQFKGSIYTIQTSFNGIDWVDVHSQTADSSDDGLISLPMDQKKKLLRVMKKDS
;
A
#
# COMPACT_ATOMS: atom_id res chain seq x y z
N MET A 1 21.19 4.53 4.02
CA MET A 1 20.18 3.99 4.94
C MET A 1 20.33 2.48 4.94
N ILE A 2 20.23 1.83 6.09
CA ILE A 2 20.24 0.35 6.17
C ILE A 2 18.77 -0.03 6.20
N GLY A 3 18.31 -0.78 5.18
CA GLY A 3 16.95 -1.30 5.15
C GLY A 3 16.72 -2.26 6.32
N GLU A 4 15.56 -2.19 6.94
CA GLU A 4 15.11 -3.13 7.96
C GLU A 4 14.21 -4.17 7.32
N ASN A 5 14.44 -5.44 7.63
CA ASN A 5 13.57 -6.54 7.20
C ASN A 5 12.76 -7.02 8.42
N ILE A 6 11.44 -6.87 8.32
CA ILE A 6 10.50 -7.25 9.37
C ILE A 6 9.61 -8.38 8.88
N GLU A 7 9.46 -9.40 9.70
CA GLU A 7 8.53 -10.52 9.46
C GLU A 7 7.38 -10.48 10.46
N PHE A 8 6.16 -10.48 9.95
CA PHE A 8 4.92 -10.67 10.68
C PHE A 8 4.44 -12.11 10.48
N LYS A 9 4.42 -12.89 11.54
CA LYS A 9 4.14 -14.33 11.49
C LYS A 9 2.66 -14.67 11.56
N GLU A 10 1.86 -13.70 11.97
CA GLU A 10 0.41 -13.87 12.13
C GLU A 10 -0.32 -12.57 11.82
N PRO A 11 -1.40 -12.61 11.01
CA PRO A 11 -2.25 -11.46 10.77
C PRO A 11 -3.15 -11.19 11.98
N TYR A 12 -3.47 -9.90 12.24
CA TYR A 12 -4.51 -9.58 13.23
C TYR A 12 -5.90 -9.85 12.67
N LEU A 13 -6.07 -9.73 11.34
CA LEU A 13 -7.27 -9.99 10.58
C LEU A 13 -6.96 -10.99 9.46
N ASP A 14 -7.66 -12.13 9.43
CA ASP A 14 -7.68 -13.04 8.31
C ASP A 14 -9.09 -13.62 8.13
N ARG A 15 -9.83 -13.07 7.19
CA ARG A 15 -11.26 -13.33 7.09
C ARG A 15 -11.67 -13.72 5.67
N TRP A 16 -12.36 -14.85 5.56
CA TRP A 16 -13.07 -15.20 4.35
C TRP A 16 -14.34 -14.37 4.17
N THR A 17 -14.50 -13.74 3.01
CA THR A 17 -15.69 -12.96 2.65
C THR A 17 -16.44 -13.65 1.52
N TYR A 18 -17.77 -13.82 1.71
CA TYR A 18 -18.65 -14.42 0.74
C TYR A 18 -20.08 -13.86 0.92
N PRO A 19 -20.76 -13.41 -0.15
CA PRO A 19 -22.02 -12.68 -0.02
C PRO A 19 -23.15 -13.47 0.63
N ASN A 20 -23.17 -14.77 0.41
CA ASN A 20 -24.21 -15.63 0.94
C ASN A 20 -23.87 -16.26 2.29
N ASN A 21 -22.77 -15.85 2.90
CA ASN A 21 -22.42 -16.24 4.26
C ASN A 21 -22.77 -15.11 5.23
N SER A 22 -23.88 -15.26 5.93
CA SER A 22 -24.35 -14.26 6.91
C SER A 22 -23.47 -14.20 8.17
N THR A 23 -22.60 -15.17 8.35
CA THR A 23 -21.63 -15.21 9.45
C THR A 23 -20.24 -15.46 8.88
N PRO A 24 -19.58 -14.43 8.31
CA PRO A 24 -18.18 -14.55 7.98
C PRO A 24 -17.44 -14.69 9.32
N GLY A 25 -17.22 -15.92 9.72
CA GLY A 25 -16.49 -16.21 10.94
C GLY A 25 -15.05 -16.55 10.65
N SER A 26 -14.22 -16.57 11.68
CA SER A 26 -12.98 -17.30 11.66
C SER A 26 -13.28 -18.72 11.18
N ARG A 27 -12.62 -19.13 10.12
CA ARG A 27 -12.68 -20.49 9.59
C ARG A 27 -11.24 -20.96 9.53
N GLY A 28 -11.03 -22.26 9.70
CA GLY A 28 -9.70 -22.82 9.49
C GLY A 28 -9.13 -22.61 8.08
N MET A 29 -10.02 -22.30 7.12
CA MET A 29 -9.62 -22.05 5.72
C MET A 29 -10.45 -20.94 5.09
N ALA A 30 -9.81 -20.17 4.20
CA ALA A 30 -10.44 -19.20 3.31
C ALA A 30 -10.43 -19.73 1.87
N SER A 31 -11.60 -19.75 1.23
CA SER A 31 -11.77 -20.23 -0.15
C SER A 31 -11.80 -19.05 -1.12
N VAL A 32 -10.91 -19.04 -2.12
CA VAL A 32 -10.81 -17.98 -3.13
C VAL A 32 -11.30 -18.53 -4.46
N PHE A 33 -12.41 -17.97 -4.98
CA PHE A 33 -13.07 -18.45 -6.19
C PHE A 33 -14.05 -17.42 -6.77
N ALA A 34 -14.42 -17.63 -8.04
CA ALA A 34 -15.49 -16.95 -8.73
C ALA A 34 -16.67 -17.89 -9.03
N ASN A 35 -17.77 -17.32 -9.50
CA ASN A 35 -18.90 -18.06 -10.03
C ASN A 35 -19.23 -17.58 -11.44
N SER A 36 -19.16 -18.46 -12.41
CA SER A 36 -19.35 -18.14 -13.84
C SER A 36 -20.77 -17.65 -14.20
N SER A 37 -21.78 -17.97 -13.39
CA SER A 37 -23.16 -17.54 -13.61
C SER A 37 -23.58 -16.32 -12.81
N ASP A 38 -22.83 -15.98 -11.77
CA ASP A 38 -23.10 -14.84 -10.88
C ASP A 38 -21.78 -14.33 -10.28
N TRP A 39 -21.21 -13.33 -10.93
CA TRP A 39 -19.93 -12.71 -10.53
C TRP A 39 -19.96 -12.13 -9.10
N THR A 40 -21.15 -11.81 -8.57
CA THR A 40 -21.26 -11.34 -7.18
C THR A 40 -20.99 -12.45 -6.16
N ARG A 41 -21.09 -13.70 -6.57
CA ARG A 41 -20.88 -14.88 -5.73
C ARG A 41 -19.43 -15.35 -5.74
N MET A 42 -18.53 -14.50 -5.29
CA MET A 42 -17.09 -14.78 -5.20
C MET A 42 -16.68 -14.95 -3.76
N GLY A 43 -15.85 -15.96 -3.49
CA GLY A 43 -15.11 -16.09 -2.24
C GLY A 43 -13.82 -15.31 -2.34
N GLN A 44 -13.54 -14.46 -1.34
CA GLN A 44 -12.31 -13.66 -1.25
C GLN A 44 -11.72 -13.78 0.15
N PHE A 45 -10.42 -13.59 0.24
CA PHE A 45 -9.70 -13.67 1.51
C PHE A 45 -9.12 -12.30 1.86
N VAL A 46 -9.59 -11.72 2.95
CA VAL A 46 -9.12 -10.43 3.49
C VAL A 46 -8.10 -10.71 4.59
N ILE A 47 -6.94 -10.09 4.49
CA ILE A 47 -5.82 -10.28 5.40
C ILE A 47 -5.33 -8.91 5.84
N GLY A 48 -5.09 -8.73 7.15
CA GLY A 48 -4.56 -7.50 7.72
C GLY A 48 -3.47 -7.77 8.75
N PHE A 49 -2.40 -6.99 8.69
CA PHE A 49 -1.29 -7.05 9.64
C PHE A 49 -1.20 -5.75 10.43
N GLN A 50 -1.02 -5.85 11.74
CA GLN A 50 -0.78 -4.70 12.61
C GLN A 50 0.70 -4.33 12.51
N THR A 51 1.03 -3.44 11.58
CA THR A 51 2.43 -3.11 11.28
C THR A 51 3.10 -2.26 12.36
N SER A 52 2.31 -1.49 13.11
CA SER A 52 2.79 -0.61 14.19
C SER A 52 3.46 -1.34 15.37
N GLU A 53 3.41 -2.67 15.42
CA GLU A 53 4.19 -3.43 16.41
C GLU A 53 5.70 -3.29 16.19
N PHE A 54 6.14 -3.20 14.94
CA PHE A 54 7.56 -3.20 14.57
C PHE A 54 7.96 -2.01 13.70
N ILE A 55 7.02 -1.44 12.95
CA ILE A 55 7.24 -0.30 12.06
C ILE A 55 6.66 0.95 12.71
N PRO A 56 7.46 2.00 12.99
CA PRO A 56 6.96 3.24 13.55
C PRO A 56 5.89 3.86 12.64
N LYS A 57 4.72 4.19 13.17
CA LYS A 57 3.64 4.88 12.47
C LYS A 57 3.68 6.41 12.65
N GLU A 58 2.81 7.14 11.95
CA GLU A 58 2.65 8.60 12.07
C GLU A 58 3.97 9.35 11.77
N LYS A 59 4.69 8.89 10.75
CA LYS A 59 5.92 9.52 10.26
C LYS A 59 5.73 10.39 9.03
N GLY A 60 4.52 10.35 8.42
CA GLY A 60 4.22 10.85 7.09
C GLY A 60 4.49 9.77 6.05
N ALA A 61 3.49 9.48 5.20
CA ALA A 61 3.55 8.38 4.23
C ALA A 61 4.79 8.46 3.33
N GLU A 62 5.18 9.68 2.92
CA GLU A 62 6.33 9.95 2.07
C GLU A 62 7.69 9.60 2.70
N ASN A 63 7.73 9.35 4.01
CA ASN A 63 8.95 9.03 4.73
C ASN A 63 9.24 7.52 4.81
N TYR A 64 8.36 6.68 4.25
CA TYR A 64 8.62 5.24 4.12
C TYR A 64 9.17 4.95 2.72
N SER A 65 10.40 4.47 2.65
CA SER A 65 10.99 3.87 1.44
C SER A 65 10.85 2.37 1.53
N ILE A 66 10.08 1.79 0.63
CA ILE A 66 9.75 0.37 0.65
C ILE A 66 10.52 -0.33 -0.45
N ASP A 67 11.37 -1.30 -0.06
CA ASP A 67 12.20 -2.04 -1.00
C ASP A 67 11.51 -3.31 -1.50
N SER A 68 10.78 -4.02 -0.63
CA SER A 68 10.02 -5.22 -1.01
C SER A 68 8.93 -5.55 0.00
N ILE A 69 7.86 -6.17 -0.50
CA ILE A 69 6.79 -6.76 0.30
C ILE A 69 6.51 -8.15 -0.25
N ARG A 70 6.47 -9.13 0.66
CA ARG A 70 6.16 -10.51 0.36
C ARG A 70 5.10 -11.04 1.31
N LEU A 71 4.00 -11.53 0.76
CA LEU A 71 2.99 -12.29 1.49
C LEU A 71 3.15 -13.77 1.16
N THR A 72 3.18 -14.62 2.18
CA THR A 72 3.24 -16.08 2.04
C THR A 72 2.03 -16.72 2.68
N LEU A 73 1.37 -17.60 1.92
CA LEU A 73 0.21 -18.36 2.36
C LEU A 73 0.43 -19.84 2.09
N ILE A 74 -0.26 -20.69 2.82
CA ILE A 74 -0.18 -22.14 2.61
C ILE A 74 -1.50 -22.65 2.09
N THR A 75 -1.45 -23.42 0.99
CA THR A 75 -2.60 -24.13 0.42
C THR A 75 -2.67 -25.53 1.02
N PRO A 76 -3.86 -26.05 1.37
CA PRO A 76 -4.03 -27.44 1.74
C PRO A 76 -3.89 -28.35 0.51
N ALA A 77 -3.68 -29.65 0.74
CA ALA A 77 -3.62 -30.65 -0.31
C ALA A 77 -4.97 -30.81 -1.07
N GLU A 78 -6.07 -30.48 -0.42
CA GLU A 78 -7.42 -30.60 -1.00
C GLU A 78 -8.29 -29.37 -0.68
N PRO A 79 -9.11 -28.91 -1.64
CA PRO A 79 -9.26 -29.41 -3.00
C PRO A 79 -8.08 -29.05 -3.88
N SER A 80 -7.74 -29.89 -4.83
CA SER A 80 -6.72 -29.57 -5.83
C SER A 80 -7.23 -28.48 -6.78
N PHE A 81 -6.30 -27.67 -7.25
CA PHE A 81 -6.58 -26.60 -8.24
C PHE A 81 -5.52 -26.61 -9.34
N GLN A 82 -5.89 -26.08 -10.49
CA GLN A 82 -4.96 -25.93 -11.61
C GLN A 82 -4.15 -24.66 -11.45
N TYR A 83 -2.82 -24.81 -11.35
CA TYR A 83 -1.90 -23.73 -11.06
C TYR A 83 -1.66 -22.83 -12.28
N ASP A 84 -1.72 -21.53 -12.06
CA ASP A 84 -1.41 -20.51 -13.04
C ASP A 84 -0.63 -19.39 -12.37
N PRO A 85 0.65 -19.17 -12.75
CA PRO A 85 1.50 -18.11 -12.21
C PRO A 85 1.48 -16.83 -13.07
N THR A 86 0.63 -16.75 -14.10
CA THR A 86 0.63 -15.67 -15.10
C THR A 86 -0.54 -14.72 -14.92
N TYR A 87 -0.46 -13.56 -15.55
CA TYR A 87 -1.55 -12.59 -15.56
C TYR A 87 -2.46 -12.84 -16.74
N ASP A 88 -3.75 -12.99 -16.44
CA ASP A 88 -4.79 -13.19 -17.41
C ASP A 88 -5.61 -11.93 -17.65
N LEU A 89 -5.94 -11.69 -18.90
CA LEU A 89 -6.90 -10.67 -19.29
C LEU A 89 -8.18 -11.35 -19.79
N PHE A 90 -9.25 -11.28 -19.01
CA PHE A 90 -10.52 -11.88 -19.38
C PHE A 90 -11.46 -10.88 -20.01
N GLU A 91 -12.05 -11.22 -21.16
CA GLU A 91 -13.16 -10.49 -21.75
C GLU A 91 -14.49 -10.83 -21.10
N THR A 92 -14.65 -12.06 -20.64
CA THR A 92 -15.83 -12.55 -19.92
C THR A 92 -15.45 -13.62 -18.92
N TYR A 93 -16.31 -13.91 -17.94
CA TYR A 93 -16.12 -15.01 -16.97
C TYR A 93 -15.92 -16.38 -17.58
N THR A 94 -16.45 -16.59 -18.77
CA THR A 94 -16.43 -17.87 -19.48
C THR A 94 -15.43 -17.89 -20.62
N SER A 95 -14.77 -16.77 -20.92
CA SER A 95 -13.69 -16.80 -21.89
C SER A 95 -12.50 -17.55 -21.32
N GLU A 96 -12.00 -18.49 -22.11
CA GLU A 96 -10.73 -19.14 -21.86
C GLU A 96 -9.67 -18.32 -22.58
N ASP A 97 -8.58 -18.06 -21.89
CA ASP A 97 -7.38 -17.53 -22.51
C ASP A 97 -6.53 -18.66 -23.13
N SER A 98 -5.26 -18.40 -23.44
CA SER A 98 -4.39 -19.34 -24.16
C SER A 98 -3.71 -20.35 -23.26
N ASP A 99 -3.72 -20.15 -21.94
CA ASP A 99 -3.06 -21.00 -20.96
C ASP A 99 -4.05 -21.63 -19.96
N PRO A 100 -3.64 -22.73 -19.32
CA PRO A 100 -4.52 -23.46 -18.43
C PRO A 100 -4.46 -22.90 -16.99
N GLY A 101 -5.61 -22.81 -16.38
CA GLY A 101 -5.73 -22.38 -14.98
C GLY A 101 -6.39 -21.03 -14.82
N ARG A 102 -6.17 -20.42 -13.70
CA ARG A 102 -6.54 -19.03 -13.35
C ARG A 102 -5.62 -18.55 -12.25
N PRO A 103 -5.10 -17.34 -12.35
CA PRO A 103 -4.22 -16.82 -11.30
C PRO A 103 -4.96 -16.60 -9.99
N ILE A 104 -4.21 -16.69 -8.91
CA ILE A 104 -4.62 -16.13 -7.62
C ILE A 104 -4.01 -14.75 -7.52
N GLU A 105 -4.87 -13.76 -7.41
CA GLU A 105 -4.49 -12.35 -7.46
C GLU A 105 -4.46 -11.72 -6.07
N LEU A 106 -3.44 -10.95 -5.79
CA LEU A 106 -3.31 -10.11 -4.60
C LEU A 106 -3.56 -8.65 -4.95
N HIS A 107 -4.37 -7.98 -4.15
CA HIS A 107 -4.65 -6.55 -4.23
C HIS A 107 -4.61 -5.93 -2.84
N GLY A 108 -4.56 -4.62 -2.74
CA GLY A 108 -4.89 -3.91 -1.50
C GLY A 108 -6.36 -4.06 -1.14
N ALA A 109 -6.71 -3.74 0.09
CA ALA A 109 -8.10 -3.75 0.54
C ALA A 109 -8.74 -2.37 0.39
N GLY A 110 -9.78 -2.29 -0.43
CA GLY A 110 -10.69 -1.14 -0.43
C GLY A 110 -11.86 -1.38 0.51
N PHE A 111 -12.27 -0.36 1.25
CA PHE A 111 -13.40 -0.42 2.17
C PHE A 111 -14.50 0.54 1.77
N ARG A 112 -15.78 0.18 1.99
CA ARG A 112 -16.96 1.00 1.72
C ARG A 112 -17.79 1.21 2.97
N ASN A 113 -18.65 2.24 2.94
CA ASN A 113 -19.62 2.53 4.01
C ASN A 113 -18.96 2.80 5.36
N ASP A 114 -17.83 3.50 5.36
CA ASP A 114 -17.03 3.85 6.55
C ASP A 114 -16.51 2.62 7.33
N TYR A 115 -16.50 1.42 6.72
CA TYR A 115 -15.83 0.26 7.28
C TYR A 115 -14.30 0.39 7.17
N SER A 116 -13.63 -0.26 8.09
CA SER A 116 -12.18 -0.40 8.17
C SER A 116 -11.77 -1.84 8.45
N GLY A 117 -10.50 -2.16 8.48
CA GLY A 117 -10.00 -3.48 8.87
C GLY A 117 -10.47 -3.91 10.27
N GLU A 118 -10.56 -2.98 11.20
CA GLU A 118 -11.04 -3.22 12.57
C GLU A 118 -12.49 -3.72 12.63
N ASP A 119 -13.36 -3.23 11.75
CA ASP A 119 -14.74 -3.68 11.70
C ASP A 119 -14.84 -5.14 11.30
N PHE A 120 -13.91 -5.64 10.50
CA PHE A 120 -13.88 -7.02 10.04
C PHE A 120 -13.38 -8.03 11.07
N LEU A 121 -12.90 -7.59 12.22
CA LEU A 121 -12.71 -8.43 13.40
C LEU A 121 -14.05 -8.90 13.98
N SER A 122 -15.11 -8.12 13.76
CA SER A 122 -16.45 -8.52 14.18
C SER A 122 -17.06 -9.51 13.18
N ARG A 123 -17.56 -10.63 13.72
CA ARG A 123 -18.31 -11.61 12.92
C ARG A 123 -19.62 -11.05 12.35
N ASN A 124 -20.08 -9.91 12.85
CA ASN A 124 -21.35 -9.29 12.46
C ASN A 124 -21.21 -8.34 11.28
N THR A 125 -19.98 -7.96 10.89
CA THR A 125 -19.77 -7.06 9.76
C THR A 125 -20.13 -7.79 8.46
N PRO A 126 -21.09 -7.27 7.70
CA PRO A 126 -21.54 -7.96 6.49
C PRO A 126 -20.49 -7.87 5.37
N SER A 127 -20.32 -8.95 4.61
CA SER A 127 -19.49 -8.93 3.40
C SER A 127 -20.11 -8.11 2.27
N PHE A 128 -21.43 -7.87 2.33
CA PHE A 128 -22.20 -7.09 1.35
C PHE A 128 -23.15 -6.13 2.04
N SER A 129 -23.25 -4.91 1.51
CA SER A 129 -24.22 -3.90 1.90
C SER A 129 -24.69 -3.16 0.66
N GLY A 130 -26.02 -2.99 0.51
CA GLY A 130 -26.60 -2.30 -0.65
C GLY A 130 -26.28 -2.94 -2.01
N GLY A 131 -25.98 -4.25 -2.05
CA GLY A 131 -25.61 -4.96 -3.28
C GLY A 131 -24.15 -4.86 -3.68
N LEU A 132 -23.34 -4.18 -2.89
CA LEU A 132 -21.90 -4.02 -3.11
C LEU A 132 -21.09 -4.70 -2.01
N ARG A 133 -19.87 -5.10 -2.32
CA ARG A 133 -18.91 -5.60 -1.32
C ARG A 133 -18.54 -4.48 -0.36
N THR A 134 -18.47 -4.79 0.91
CA THR A 134 -18.04 -3.84 1.95
C THR A 134 -16.51 -3.76 2.06
N VAL A 135 -15.82 -4.84 1.71
CA VAL A 135 -14.38 -4.90 1.46
C VAL A 135 -14.16 -5.55 0.09
N PHE A 136 -13.22 -5.02 -0.68
CA PHE A 136 -13.02 -5.45 -2.07
C PHE A 136 -11.54 -5.33 -2.46
N PRO A 137 -11.08 -6.12 -3.47
CA PRO A 137 -9.76 -5.95 -4.07
C PRO A 137 -9.71 -4.59 -4.77
N LEU A 138 -8.76 -3.77 -4.33
CA LEU A 138 -8.59 -2.38 -4.75
C LEU A 138 -7.66 -2.26 -5.95
N SER A 139 -8.08 -1.46 -6.92
CA SER A 139 -7.25 -0.84 -7.93
C SER A 139 -7.73 0.60 -8.16
N TRP A 140 -7.26 1.26 -9.21
CA TRP A 140 -7.63 2.64 -9.54
C TRP A 140 -8.02 2.77 -11.01
N ASP A 141 -8.93 3.68 -11.29
CA ASP A 141 -9.24 4.10 -12.66
C ASP A 141 -8.19 5.10 -13.18
N LEU A 142 -8.33 5.54 -14.44
CA LEU A 142 -7.39 6.50 -15.06
C LEU A 142 -7.41 7.89 -14.41
N GLU A 143 -8.47 8.20 -13.68
CA GLU A 143 -8.64 9.42 -12.92
C GLU A 143 -8.11 9.31 -11.48
N GLY A 144 -7.67 8.10 -11.06
CA GLY A 144 -7.14 7.82 -9.73
C GLY A 144 -8.21 7.56 -8.67
N ASN A 145 -9.46 7.26 -9.06
CA ASN A 145 -10.49 6.88 -8.11
C ASN A 145 -10.44 5.38 -7.82
N ASP A 146 -10.81 5.02 -6.59
CA ASP A 146 -10.88 3.63 -6.16
C ASP A 146 -11.79 2.78 -7.06
N LEU A 147 -11.28 1.66 -7.51
CA LEU A 147 -11.94 0.70 -8.37
C LEU A 147 -12.03 -0.67 -7.69
N ASP A 148 -13.24 -1.22 -7.59
CA ASP A 148 -13.47 -2.60 -7.17
C ASP A 148 -13.22 -3.54 -8.34
N VAL A 149 -12.13 -4.31 -8.26
CA VAL A 149 -11.73 -5.25 -9.31
C VAL A 149 -12.15 -6.69 -9.04
N SER A 150 -13.11 -6.91 -8.13
CA SER A 150 -13.61 -8.25 -7.81
C SER A 150 -14.03 -9.05 -9.03
N GLY A 151 -14.64 -8.41 -9.98
CA GLY A 151 -15.10 -9.06 -11.21
C GLY A 151 -14.05 -9.16 -12.29
N ASN A 152 -13.10 -8.29 -12.32
CA ASN A 152 -12.01 -8.05 -13.29
C ASN A 152 -12.30 -8.51 -14.76
N VAL A 153 -13.58 -8.54 -15.11
CA VAL A 153 -14.09 -9.01 -16.39
C VAL A 153 -14.77 -7.86 -17.11
N GLY A 154 -14.37 -7.61 -18.33
CA GLY A 154 -14.96 -6.55 -19.17
C GLY A 154 -14.64 -5.14 -18.71
N LEU A 155 -13.63 -4.95 -17.89
CA LEU A 155 -13.14 -3.63 -17.52
C LEU A 155 -12.46 -2.98 -18.73
N GLN A 156 -12.81 -1.72 -18.97
CA GLN A 156 -12.19 -0.93 -20.05
C GLN A 156 -10.76 -0.50 -19.71
N VAL A 157 -10.35 -0.68 -18.46
CA VAL A 157 -9.05 -0.32 -17.92
C VAL A 157 -8.35 -1.60 -17.48
N GLU A 158 -7.12 -1.79 -17.93
CA GLU A 158 -6.29 -2.90 -17.51
C GLU A 158 -5.93 -2.73 -16.03
N SER A 159 -6.61 -3.49 -15.19
CA SER A 159 -6.37 -3.53 -13.74
C SER A 159 -5.45 -4.69 -13.46
N ARG A 160 -4.18 -4.42 -13.27
CA ARG A 160 -3.23 -5.47 -12.91
C ARG A 160 -3.30 -5.77 -11.42
N PRO A 161 -3.23 -7.06 -11.03
CA PRO A 161 -3.03 -7.41 -9.63
C PRO A 161 -1.67 -6.90 -9.14
N TRP A 162 -1.58 -6.64 -7.84
CA TRP A 162 -0.32 -6.21 -7.21
C TRP A 162 0.70 -7.34 -7.15
N ALA A 163 0.23 -8.57 -7.08
CA ALA A 163 1.02 -9.77 -7.23
C ALA A 163 0.13 -10.94 -7.70
N ILE A 164 0.77 -11.92 -8.32
CA ILE A 164 0.18 -13.22 -8.63
C ILE A 164 0.87 -14.28 -7.78
N GLY A 165 0.07 -15.19 -7.23
CA GLY A 165 0.57 -16.26 -6.37
C GLY A 165 1.49 -17.23 -7.11
N LYS A 166 2.69 -17.44 -6.58
CA LYS A 166 3.69 -18.34 -7.15
C LYS A 166 4.01 -19.49 -6.19
N ILE A 167 4.02 -20.69 -6.72
CA ILE A 167 4.40 -21.91 -6.02
C ILE A 167 5.67 -22.49 -6.65
N ALA A 168 6.63 -22.89 -5.82
CA ALA A 168 7.84 -23.49 -6.31
C ALA A 168 7.60 -24.96 -6.71
N GLY A 169 7.99 -25.34 -7.92
CA GLY A 169 7.96 -26.69 -8.42
C GLY A 169 6.90 -27.00 -9.46
N PRO A 170 5.60 -26.77 -9.25
CA PRO A 170 4.59 -26.99 -10.28
C PRO A 170 4.82 -26.13 -11.52
N GLU A 171 4.63 -26.74 -12.70
CA GLU A 171 4.54 -25.99 -13.95
C GLU A 171 3.12 -25.42 -14.11
N GLU A 172 2.99 -24.38 -14.93
CA GLU A 172 1.70 -23.83 -15.34
C GLU A 172 0.78 -24.94 -15.88
N GLY A 173 -0.48 -24.92 -15.47
CA GLY A 173 -1.46 -25.93 -15.80
C GLY A 173 -1.39 -27.22 -14.97
N ALA A 174 -0.37 -27.39 -14.14
CA ALA A 174 -0.30 -28.55 -13.25
C ALA A 174 -1.36 -28.46 -12.13
N TYR A 175 -1.85 -29.60 -11.70
CA TYR A 175 -2.71 -29.65 -10.51
C TYR A 175 -1.87 -29.66 -9.25
N VAL A 176 -2.14 -28.72 -8.36
CA VAL A 176 -1.60 -28.69 -7.01
C VAL A 176 -2.52 -29.51 -6.12
N ASN A 177 -1.98 -30.57 -5.53
CA ASN A 177 -2.69 -31.54 -4.68
C ASN A 177 -1.87 -31.91 -3.43
N GLU A 178 -0.97 -31.03 -3.05
CA GLU A 178 -0.12 -31.12 -1.87
C GLU A 178 -0.19 -29.80 -1.10
N GLU A 179 0.18 -29.83 0.17
CA GLU A 179 0.38 -28.59 0.93
C GLU A 179 1.57 -27.83 0.36
N MET A 180 1.33 -26.59 -0.09
CA MET A 180 2.35 -25.79 -0.75
C MET A 180 2.33 -24.35 -0.24
N GLU A 181 3.51 -23.77 -0.14
CA GLU A 181 3.63 -22.30 0.04
C GLU A 181 3.33 -21.61 -1.28
N MET A 182 2.42 -20.65 -1.23
CA MET A 182 2.14 -19.71 -2.31
C MET A 182 2.65 -18.33 -1.91
N ILE A 183 3.53 -17.78 -2.73
CA ILE A 183 4.26 -16.53 -2.47
C ILE A 183 3.71 -15.44 -3.39
N PHE A 184 3.45 -14.28 -2.81
CA PHE A 184 3.05 -13.06 -3.49
C PHE A 184 4.10 -11.98 -3.27
N ASP A 185 4.93 -11.72 -4.27
CA ASP A 185 5.88 -10.60 -4.27
C ASP A 185 5.18 -9.38 -4.90
N VAL A 186 4.93 -8.34 -4.10
CA VAL A 186 4.19 -7.16 -4.53
C VAL A 186 5.00 -6.35 -5.54
N ASP A 187 4.38 -5.99 -6.65
CA ASP A 187 4.96 -5.08 -7.64
C ASP A 187 4.85 -3.62 -7.17
N LEU A 188 5.94 -3.09 -6.66
CA LEU A 188 6.06 -1.71 -6.18
C LEU A 188 6.37 -0.70 -7.30
N SER A 189 6.44 -1.13 -8.55
CA SER A 189 6.69 -0.24 -9.68
C SER A 189 5.50 0.67 -10.01
N ASP A 190 4.28 0.27 -9.61
CA ASP A 190 3.09 1.11 -9.70
C ASP A 190 3.10 2.14 -8.55
N PRO A 191 3.12 3.46 -8.86
CA PRO A 191 3.15 4.50 -7.85
C PRO A 191 1.95 4.47 -6.91
N ASN A 192 0.76 4.07 -7.37
CA ASN A 192 -0.44 4.01 -6.53
C ASN A 192 -0.35 2.88 -5.51
N VAL A 193 0.20 1.72 -5.92
CA VAL A 193 0.47 0.59 -5.01
C VAL A 193 1.45 1.01 -3.93
N ASN A 194 2.55 1.65 -4.32
CA ASN A 194 3.55 2.12 -3.37
C ASN A 194 2.98 3.17 -2.41
N GLN A 195 2.21 4.13 -2.92
CA GLN A 195 1.55 5.14 -2.10
C GLN A 195 0.57 4.52 -1.10
N TYR A 196 -0.30 3.60 -1.53
CA TYR A 196 -1.21 2.89 -0.63
C TYR A 196 -0.47 2.22 0.52
N ILE A 197 0.62 1.51 0.21
CA ILE A 197 1.39 0.81 1.23
C ILE A 197 2.03 1.80 2.20
N GLN A 198 2.56 2.92 1.71
CA GLN A 198 3.12 3.98 2.56
C GLN A 198 2.06 4.58 3.51
N GLU A 199 0.86 4.85 3.00
CA GLU A 199 -0.26 5.38 3.79
C GLU A 199 -0.74 4.37 4.85
N GLU A 200 -0.84 3.10 4.51
CA GLU A 200 -1.20 2.02 5.43
C GLU A 200 -0.12 1.81 6.52
N LEU A 201 1.16 1.86 6.17
CA LEU A 201 2.25 1.79 7.16
C LEU A 201 2.22 3.01 8.09
N ASP A 202 1.95 4.20 7.57
CA ASP A 202 1.81 5.41 8.38
C ASP A 202 0.58 5.34 9.31
N ALA A 203 -0.50 4.71 8.87
CA ALA A 203 -1.67 4.40 9.70
C ALA A 203 -1.40 3.30 10.74
N GLY A 204 -0.41 2.45 10.50
CA GLY A 204 0.04 1.39 11.42
C GLY A 204 -0.57 0.02 11.19
N SER A 205 -1.18 -0.21 10.03
CA SER A 205 -1.68 -1.52 9.59
C SER A 205 -1.51 -1.65 8.08
N LEU A 206 -1.57 -2.87 7.54
CA LEU A 206 -1.50 -3.12 6.10
C LEU A 206 -2.50 -4.22 5.73
N HIS A 207 -3.35 -3.94 4.73
CA HIS A 207 -4.46 -4.80 4.37
C HIS A 207 -4.40 -5.25 2.92
N PHE A 208 -4.73 -6.53 2.72
CA PHE A 208 -4.78 -7.17 1.41
C PHE A 208 -6.09 -7.92 1.19
N VAL A 209 -6.43 -8.10 -0.08
CA VAL A 209 -7.51 -8.99 -0.53
C VAL A 209 -6.97 -9.93 -1.60
N LEU A 210 -7.17 -11.23 -1.39
CA LEU A 210 -6.98 -12.23 -2.44
C LEU A 210 -8.28 -12.46 -3.19
N SER A 211 -8.17 -12.51 -4.50
CA SER A 211 -9.26 -12.78 -5.44
C SER A 211 -8.80 -13.78 -6.50
N SER A 212 -9.73 -14.42 -7.19
CA SER A 212 -9.44 -15.28 -8.33
C SER A 212 -10.70 -15.52 -9.16
N LEU A 213 -10.50 -15.73 -10.44
CA LEU A 213 -11.56 -16.17 -11.37
C LEU A 213 -11.66 -17.69 -11.51
N HIS A 214 -10.96 -18.48 -10.68
CA HIS A 214 -11.22 -19.93 -10.58
C HIS A 214 -12.68 -20.17 -10.29
N THR A 215 -13.33 -20.90 -11.18
CA THR A 215 -14.75 -21.18 -11.05
C THR A 215 -14.98 -22.20 -9.94
N ALA A 216 -15.78 -21.83 -8.94
CA ALA A 216 -16.28 -22.78 -7.95
C ALA A 216 -17.24 -23.72 -8.64
N ASN A 217 -16.78 -24.90 -9.02
CA ASN A 217 -17.63 -25.99 -9.38
C ASN A 217 -17.71 -26.98 -8.21
N HIS A 218 -18.78 -27.77 -8.14
CA HIS A 218 -18.98 -28.71 -7.04
C HIS A 218 -17.97 -29.87 -7.01
N GLN A 219 -16.98 -29.87 -7.90
CA GLN A 219 -15.99 -30.94 -8.06
C GLN A 219 -14.57 -30.52 -7.63
N GLY A 220 -14.43 -29.31 -6.99
CA GLY A 220 -13.15 -28.76 -6.59
C GLY A 220 -12.40 -28.18 -7.79
N GLY A 221 -11.84 -27.05 -7.66
CA GLY A 221 -11.15 -26.29 -8.70
C GLY A 221 -10.92 -24.87 -8.23
N PHE A 222 -11.10 -24.65 -6.94
CA PHE A 222 -10.83 -23.39 -6.29
C PHE A 222 -9.78 -23.57 -5.21
N VAL A 223 -9.09 -22.50 -4.90
CA VAL A 223 -8.00 -22.51 -3.93
C VAL A 223 -8.52 -22.24 -2.53
N ASN A 224 -8.05 -23.03 -1.58
CA ASN A 224 -8.16 -22.72 -0.15
C ASN A 224 -6.81 -22.29 0.39
N PHE A 225 -6.84 -21.46 1.42
CA PHE A 225 -5.68 -21.10 2.21
C PHE A 225 -5.98 -21.36 3.69
N PHE A 226 -4.99 -21.82 4.43
CA PHE A 226 -5.08 -21.87 5.88
C PHE A 226 -5.17 -20.46 6.45
N THR A 227 -5.93 -20.34 7.53
CA THR A 227 -6.04 -19.12 8.31
C THR A 227 -5.31 -19.29 9.65
N LYS A 228 -5.15 -18.23 10.41
CA LYS A 228 -4.58 -18.30 11.77
C LYS A 228 -5.43 -19.11 12.74
N ASP A 229 -6.72 -19.29 12.42
CA ASP A 229 -7.66 -20.08 13.23
C ASP A 229 -7.75 -21.55 12.76
N SER A 230 -6.83 -21.99 11.90
CA SER A 230 -6.79 -23.38 11.46
C SER A 230 -6.29 -24.32 12.57
N PRO A 231 -6.79 -25.55 12.62
CA PRO A 231 -6.24 -26.56 13.53
C PRO A 231 -4.74 -26.82 13.27
N GLU A 232 -4.31 -26.71 12.03
CA GLU A 232 -2.92 -26.90 11.62
C GLU A 232 -2.04 -25.82 12.24
N GLU A 233 -2.47 -24.54 12.23
CA GLU A 233 -1.77 -23.45 12.90
C GLU A 233 -1.74 -23.68 14.43
N GLU A 234 -2.87 -24.05 15.03
CA GLU A 234 -2.97 -24.27 16.47
C GLU A 234 -2.04 -25.39 16.96
N PHE A 235 -1.92 -26.49 16.19
CA PHE A 235 -1.15 -27.66 16.62
C PHE A 235 0.31 -27.65 16.19
N PHE A 236 0.63 -27.08 15.04
CA PHE A 236 1.97 -27.18 14.45
C PHE A 236 2.65 -25.81 14.29
N GLY A 237 1.88 -24.74 14.11
CA GLY A 237 2.37 -23.40 13.80
C GLY A 237 2.90 -23.27 12.39
N GLY A 238 2.93 -22.04 11.87
CA GLY A 238 3.50 -21.71 10.57
C GLY A 238 2.56 -21.87 9.38
N TYR A 239 1.27 -22.09 9.61
CA TYR A 239 0.22 -22.17 8.59
C TYR A 239 -0.52 -20.86 8.38
N ALA A 240 -0.47 -19.95 9.36
CA ALA A 240 -1.07 -18.63 9.23
C ALA A 240 -0.38 -17.81 8.11
N PRO A 241 -1.10 -16.86 7.49
CA PRO A 241 -0.49 -15.91 6.57
C PRO A 241 0.70 -15.18 7.19
N ARG A 242 1.80 -15.06 6.46
CA ARG A 242 3.04 -14.37 6.90
C ARG A 242 3.36 -13.23 5.96
N LEU A 243 3.80 -12.11 6.50
CA LEU A 243 4.18 -10.92 5.75
C LEU A 243 5.62 -10.53 6.05
N GLU A 244 6.41 -10.35 5.02
CA GLU A 244 7.75 -9.79 5.09
C GLU A 244 7.76 -8.41 4.44
N ILE A 245 8.29 -7.41 5.14
CA ILE A 245 8.46 -6.04 4.66
C ILE A 245 9.92 -5.65 4.80
N ASN A 246 10.53 -5.25 3.69
CA ASN A 246 11.83 -4.61 3.69
C ASN A 246 11.63 -3.11 3.40
N TYR A 247 11.97 -2.28 4.38
CA TYR A 247 11.74 -0.84 4.31
C TYR A 247 12.88 -0.07 4.97
N SER A 248 12.93 1.22 4.72
CA SER A 248 13.70 2.17 5.49
C SER A 248 12.89 3.44 5.73
N LEU A 249 13.04 4.04 6.89
CA LEU A 249 12.55 5.40 7.10
C LEU A 249 13.55 6.37 6.46
N ILE A 250 13.02 7.27 5.66
CA ILE A 250 13.76 8.43 5.22
C ILE A 250 13.89 9.28 6.47
N ASP A 251 15.07 9.25 7.08
CA ASP A 251 15.33 10.15 8.19
C ASP A 251 14.97 11.56 7.72
N GLU A 252 13.96 12.16 8.33
CA GLU A 252 13.87 13.62 8.23
C GLU A 252 15.28 14.14 8.56
N PRO A 253 15.86 14.97 7.71
CA PRO A 253 17.09 15.63 8.09
C PRO A 253 16.81 16.25 9.47
N PRO A 254 17.66 16.01 10.48
CA PRO A 254 17.37 16.40 11.85
C PRO A 254 16.81 17.81 11.80
N VAL A 255 15.59 18.01 12.33
CA VAL A 255 15.03 19.35 12.47
C VAL A 255 16.00 20.08 13.35
N VAL A 256 16.98 20.69 12.72
CA VAL A 256 17.97 21.51 13.43
C VAL A 256 17.16 22.71 13.85
N THR A 257 16.67 22.68 15.07
CA THR A 257 16.02 23.79 15.75
C THR A 257 17.07 24.88 15.98
N GLY A 258 17.65 25.34 14.88
CA GLY A 258 18.59 26.44 14.86
C GLY A 258 17.84 27.70 14.46
N GLU A 259 17.96 28.72 15.28
CA GLU A 259 17.51 30.05 14.95
C GLU A 259 18.19 30.52 13.65
N VAL A 260 17.42 31.01 12.67
CA VAL A 260 18.01 31.60 11.46
C VAL A 260 18.74 32.86 11.84
N LYS A 261 20.03 32.82 11.65
CA LYS A 261 20.90 33.97 11.97
C LYS A 261 21.47 34.56 10.68
N ILE A 262 21.21 35.82 10.45
CA ILE A 262 21.84 36.56 9.36
C ILE A 262 23.31 36.83 9.72
N ASN A 263 24.21 36.28 8.89
CA ASN A 263 25.65 36.38 9.08
C ASN A 263 26.20 37.70 8.51
N SER A 264 25.69 38.12 7.35
CA SER A 264 26.10 39.42 6.78
C SER A 264 25.00 40.00 5.88
N ILE A 265 25.02 41.34 5.78
CA ILE A 265 24.24 42.10 4.79
C ILE A 265 25.22 43.06 4.14
N GLN A 266 25.37 42.99 2.83
CA GLN A 266 26.25 43.87 2.06
C GLN A 266 25.44 44.58 0.99
N ALA A 267 25.65 45.87 0.82
CA ALA A 267 25.04 46.66 -0.24
C ALA A 267 26.15 47.18 -1.17
N HIS A 268 26.07 46.83 -2.44
CA HIS A 268 27.01 47.25 -3.44
C HIS A 268 26.30 47.38 -4.81
N ASP A 269 26.57 48.46 -5.53
CA ASP A 269 26.10 48.70 -6.90
C ASP A 269 24.61 48.43 -7.14
N GLY A 270 23.76 48.90 -6.23
CA GLY A 270 22.30 48.72 -6.36
C GLY A 270 21.80 47.34 -6.04
N THR A 271 22.62 46.47 -5.43
CA THR A 271 22.29 45.11 -5.01
C THR A 271 22.51 44.95 -3.52
N ILE A 272 21.63 44.22 -2.84
CA ILE A 272 21.81 43.76 -1.46
C ILE A 272 22.12 42.28 -1.52
N THR A 273 23.24 41.89 -0.93
CA THR A 273 23.62 40.49 -0.72
C THR A 273 23.45 40.14 0.75
N ILE A 274 22.73 39.07 1.03
CA ILE A 274 22.43 38.57 2.37
C ILE A 274 23.01 37.19 2.50
N SER A 275 23.74 36.93 3.61
CA SER A 275 24.09 35.55 3.97
C SER A 275 23.51 35.20 5.33
N TRP A 276 23.15 33.92 5.50
CA TRP A 276 22.60 33.37 6.73
C TRP A 276 23.07 31.93 6.94
N ASN A 277 23.04 31.48 8.20
CA ASN A 277 23.26 30.09 8.50
C ASN A 277 22.10 29.26 7.92
N GLN A 278 22.39 28.22 7.17
CA GLN A 278 21.37 27.31 6.66
C GLN A 278 21.63 25.85 7.06
N PHE A 279 20.59 25.05 7.00
CA PHE A 279 20.62 23.65 7.32
C PHE A 279 20.13 22.88 6.10
N LYS A 280 20.89 21.88 5.68
CA LYS A 280 20.59 21.07 4.50
C LYS A 280 19.16 20.52 4.58
N GLY A 281 18.41 20.62 3.47
CA GLY A 281 17.03 20.16 3.34
C GLY A 281 15.98 21.17 3.83
N SER A 282 16.36 22.22 4.57
CA SER A 282 15.39 23.22 5.03
C SER A 282 15.04 24.20 3.91
N ILE A 283 13.77 24.65 3.90
CA ILE A 283 13.29 25.68 2.97
C ILE A 283 13.42 27.05 3.63
N TYR A 284 14.06 27.98 2.93
CA TYR A 284 14.22 29.36 3.37
C TYR A 284 13.47 30.30 2.44
N THR A 285 12.66 31.17 3.03
CA THR A 285 11.94 32.22 2.31
C THR A 285 12.45 33.59 2.71
N ILE A 286 12.84 34.37 1.72
CA ILE A 286 13.24 35.75 1.91
C ILE A 286 12.04 36.65 1.66
N GLN A 287 11.71 37.48 2.62
CA GLN A 287 10.57 38.39 2.56
C GLN A 287 11.00 39.85 2.69
N THR A 288 10.21 40.70 2.05
CA THR A 288 10.37 42.16 2.15
C THR A 288 9.10 42.82 2.65
N SER A 289 9.25 43.95 3.36
CA SER A 289 8.12 44.74 3.83
C SER A 289 8.44 46.23 3.76
N PHE A 290 7.38 47.06 3.58
CA PHE A 290 7.46 48.52 3.69
C PHE A 290 7.17 49.02 5.09
N ASN A 291 6.32 48.34 5.82
CA ASN A 291 5.73 48.80 7.08
C ASN A 291 6.04 47.85 8.26
N GLY A 292 6.70 46.73 8.01
CA GLY A 292 7.01 45.71 9.03
C GLY A 292 5.82 44.81 9.40
N ILE A 293 4.66 45.03 8.77
CA ILE A 293 3.40 44.28 9.01
C ILE A 293 3.11 43.39 7.80
N ASP A 294 3.08 43.96 6.63
CA ASP A 294 2.77 43.26 5.38
C ASP A 294 4.07 42.76 4.74
N TRP A 295 4.26 41.44 4.75
CA TRP A 295 5.46 40.79 4.23
C TRP A 295 5.15 40.08 2.92
N VAL A 296 6.01 40.27 1.94
CA VAL A 296 5.88 39.63 0.61
C VAL A 296 7.09 38.76 0.34
N ASP A 297 6.86 37.53 -0.05
CA ASP A 297 7.89 36.58 -0.47
C ASP A 297 8.57 37.11 -1.75
N VAL A 298 9.87 37.24 -1.73
CA VAL A 298 10.66 37.66 -2.91
C VAL A 298 11.54 36.55 -3.45
N HIS A 299 11.85 35.54 -2.63
CA HIS A 299 12.61 34.38 -3.03
C HIS A 299 12.36 33.22 -2.05
N SER A 300 12.41 31.99 -2.56
CA SER A 300 12.39 30.78 -1.75
C SER A 300 13.40 29.79 -2.32
N GLN A 301 14.16 29.13 -1.46
CA GLN A 301 15.11 28.10 -1.86
C GLN A 301 15.21 27.00 -0.82
N THR A 302 15.48 25.78 -1.31
CA THR A 302 15.86 24.65 -0.44
C THR A 302 17.37 24.64 -0.30
N ALA A 303 17.86 24.44 0.93
CA ALA A 303 19.29 24.38 1.18
C ALA A 303 19.87 23.02 0.72
N ASP A 304 20.79 23.03 -0.22
CA ASP A 304 21.48 21.83 -0.72
C ASP A 304 22.63 21.37 0.22
N SER A 305 23.12 22.28 1.05
CA SER A 305 24.22 22.02 2.00
C SER A 305 23.96 22.73 3.32
N SER A 306 24.80 22.47 4.33
CA SER A 306 24.81 23.21 5.60
C SER A 306 25.82 24.36 5.58
N ASP A 307 26.30 24.79 4.43
CA ASP A 307 27.06 26.01 4.26
C ASP A 307 26.15 27.24 4.39
N ASP A 308 26.74 28.43 4.48
CA ASP A 308 25.94 29.67 4.55
C ASP A 308 25.06 29.83 3.27
N GLY A 309 23.78 30.11 3.49
CA GLY A 309 22.90 30.56 2.43
C GLY A 309 23.30 31.95 1.94
N LEU A 310 23.20 32.16 0.63
CA LEU A 310 23.55 33.45 0.01
C LEU A 310 22.51 33.83 -1.04
N ILE A 311 22.07 35.07 -1.02
CA ILE A 311 21.22 35.64 -2.06
C ILE A 311 21.62 37.07 -2.36
N SER A 312 21.51 37.45 -3.64
CA SER A 312 21.67 38.85 -4.07
C SER A 312 20.35 39.32 -4.67
N LEU A 313 19.82 40.40 -4.14
CA LEU A 313 18.55 41.03 -4.54
C LEU A 313 18.79 42.46 -5.05
N PRO A 314 18.07 42.92 -6.10
CA PRO A 314 18.11 44.29 -6.52
C PRO A 314 17.64 45.20 -5.41
N MET A 315 18.38 46.32 -5.20
CA MET A 315 18.04 47.31 -4.20
C MET A 315 16.90 48.19 -4.73
N ASP A 316 15.67 47.90 -4.30
CA ASP A 316 14.54 48.81 -4.55
C ASP A 316 14.45 49.82 -3.42
N GLN A 317 14.55 51.09 -3.77
CA GLN A 317 14.50 52.22 -2.79
C GLN A 317 13.20 52.26 -1.97
N LYS A 318 12.19 51.50 -2.39
CA LYS A 318 10.90 51.40 -1.69
C LYS A 318 10.87 50.30 -0.62
N LYS A 319 11.77 49.33 -0.65
CA LYS A 319 11.81 48.22 0.31
C LYS A 319 12.69 48.56 1.50
N LYS A 320 12.07 48.68 2.68
CA LYS A 320 12.78 49.15 3.88
C LYS A 320 13.19 48.02 4.84
N LEU A 321 12.55 46.87 4.78
CA LEU A 321 12.78 45.78 5.71
C LEU A 321 12.93 44.47 4.94
N LEU A 322 13.82 43.60 5.43
CA LEU A 322 14.12 42.29 4.92
C LEU A 322 14.15 41.29 6.07
N ARG A 323 13.61 40.11 5.86
CA ARG A 323 13.79 38.97 6.76
C ARG A 323 13.99 37.67 6.01
N VAL A 324 14.72 36.76 6.63
CA VAL A 324 14.87 35.37 6.21
C VAL A 324 14.07 34.51 7.17
N MET A 325 13.20 33.68 6.66
CA MET A 325 12.39 32.75 7.44
C MET A 325 12.70 31.34 7.00
N LYS A 326 12.85 30.42 7.95
CA LYS A 326 12.80 28.99 7.73
C LYS A 326 11.33 28.60 7.71
N LYS A 327 10.87 27.92 6.65
CA LYS A 327 9.60 27.22 6.68
C LYS A 327 9.81 25.88 7.39
N ASP A 328 9.00 25.64 8.39
CA ASP A 328 8.83 24.30 8.89
C ASP A 328 8.11 23.52 7.79
N SER A 329 8.69 22.39 7.41
CA SER A 329 8.17 21.45 6.42
C SER A 329 6.93 20.77 6.96
#